data_e76eaa8b890f8dfe6c7539f617198c89
#
_entry.id   e76eaa8b890f8dfe6c7539f617198c89
#
_cell.length_a   1.000
_cell.length_b   1.000
_cell.length_c   1.000
_cell.angle_alpha   90.00
_cell.angle_beta   90.00
_cell.angle_gamma   90.00
#
_symmetry.space_group_name_H-M   'P 1'
#
loop_
_entity.id
_entity.type
_entity.pdbx_description
1 polymer ?
#
loop_
_entity_poly.entity_id
_entity_poly.type
_entity_poly.pdbx_seq_one_letter_code
_entity_poly.pdbx_strand_id
1 'polypeptide(L)'
;MGRTSTRTGCENSYREGGQARISAQLIRVSDQTHLWAQNYQRELHDLLQMENELGTVIAQQVQGNLTPQQKVDLSKNRSVDPEAYDLYLKGRFYYNQPNPDAMKQSVGYFQQAMAKDPYFPLAYVGLADAYNIGNLFGAYSADESLPKAKMPATKALALDSSLAEAHAALAMEMSHYEFDFSGAQKEFLRAIELNSNFAIAQVQYSLSCLAPMGLMAEAVAENKKALELDPLSLTINALMATNICWLAITKNPTNNIGTPSRWIPISPWAICTFPFF
;
A
#
# COMPACT_ATOMS: atom_id res chain seq x y z
N MET A 1 30.66 -3.27 6.58
CA MET A 1 29.73 -3.83 7.58
C MET A 1 28.68 -4.60 6.83
N GLY A 2 28.70 -5.93 6.87
CA GLY A 2 27.78 -6.78 6.12
C GLY A 2 26.36 -6.68 6.71
N ARG A 3 25.37 -6.35 5.89
CA ARG A 3 23.96 -6.47 6.25
C ARG A 3 23.64 -7.95 6.46
N THR A 4 23.37 -8.36 7.69
CA THR A 4 22.82 -9.68 7.99
C THR A 4 21.38 -9.67 7.48
N SER A 5 21.14 -10.33 6.37
CA SER A 5 19.80 -10.57 5.85
C SER A 5 19.09 -11.57 6.77
N THR A 6 17.98 -11.15 7.35
CA THR A 6 17.09 -12.01 8.14
C THR A 6 15.75 -12.13 7.41
N ARG A 7 15.18 -13.33 7.39
CA ARG A 7 13.86 -13.59 6.83
C ARG A 7 12.89 -13.88 7.97
N THR A 8 11.80 -13.12 8.03
CA THR A 8 10.65 -13.40 8.89
C THR A 8 9.67 -14.27 8.11
N GLY A 9 9.32 -15.45 8.64
CA GLY A 9 8.27 -16.29 8.09
C GLY A 9 7.13 -16.38 9.12
N CYS A 10 5.91 -16.07 8.72
CA CYS A 10 4.71 -16.45 9.45
C CYS A 10 4.18 -17.74 8.82
N GLU A 11 4.41 -18.88 9.46
CA GLU A 11 3.86 -20.16 9.05
C GLU A 11 2.56 -20.39 9.83
N ASN A 12 1.46 -20.63 9.09
CA ASN A 12 0.15 -21.00 9.57
C ASN A 12 -0.55 -20.00 10.51
N SER A 13 -1.29 -19.07 9.92
CA SER A 13 -2.40 -18.41 10.62
C SER A 13 -3.64 -19.31 10.49
N TYR A 14 -4.14 -19.83 11.61
CA TYR A 14 -5.35 -20.64 11.66
C TYR A 14 -6.44 -19.90 12.44
N ARG A 15 -7.66 -19.83 11.89
CA ARG A 15 -8.84 -19.28 12.57
C ARG A 15 -9.78 -20.44 12.86
N GLU A 16 -10.01 -20.75 14.10
CA GLU A 16 -10.99 -21.74 14.55
C GLU A 16 -11.68 -21.28 15.83
N GLY A 17 -13.00 -21.31 15.84
CA GLY A 17 -13.78 -21.06 17.06
C GLY A 17 -13.64 -19.66 17.68
N GLY A 18 -13.41 -18.60 16.88
CA GLY A 18 -13.23 -17.23 17.40
C GLY A 18 -11.81 -16.92 17.90
N GLN A 19 -10.86 -17.84 17.73
CA GLN A 19 -9.46 -17.65 18.09
C GLN A 19 -8.55 -17.56 16.86
N ALA A 20 -7.53 -16.73 16.96
CA ALA A 20 -6.43 -16.65 16.00
C ALA A 20 -5.16 -17.28 16.60
N ARG A 21 -4.49 -18.13 15.82
CA ARG A 21 -3.18 -18.67 16.16
C ARG A 21 -2.17 -18.23 15.12
N ILE A 22 -1.08 -17.60 15.56
CA ILE A 22 0.03 -17.18 14.71
C ILE A 22 1.30 -17.84 15.23
N SER A 23 2.00 -18.55 14.33
CA SER A 23 3.35 -19.05 14.60
C SER A 23 4.33 -18.13 13.86
N ALA A 24 5.18 -17.44 14.59
CA ALA A 24 6.19 -16.56 14.02
C ALA A 24 7.59 -17.08 14.33
N GLN A 25 8.48 -17.02 13.32
CA GLN A 25 9.87 -17.40 13.47
C GLN A 25 10.79 -16.43 12.75
N LEU A 26 11.96 -16.21 13.31
CA LEU A 26 13.02 -15.41 12.74
C LEU A 26 14.21 -16.31 12.39
N ILE A 27 14.55 -16.33 11.11
CA ILE A 27 15.62 -17.20 10.57
C ILE A 27 16.72 -16.33 9.98
N ARG A 28 17.98 -16.61 10.32
CA ARG A 28 19.14 -15.99 9.67
C ARG A 28 19.33 -16.62 8.29
N VAL A 29 19.32 -15.80 7.24
CA VAL A 29 19.37 -16.29 5.85
C VAL A 29 20.70 -16.94 5.52
N SER A 30 21.82 -16.47 6.10
CA SER A 30 23.18 -16.94 5.77
C SER A 30 23.46 -18.39 6.15
N ASP A 31 22.88 -18.90 7.22
CA ASP A 31 23.14 -20.22 7.78
C ASP A 31 21.88 -20.98 8.19
N GLN A 32 20.71 -20.39 7.90
CA GLN A 32 19.38 -20.92 8.23
C GLN A 32 19.16 -21.16 9.74
N THR A 33 19.93 -20.51 10.59
CA THR A 33 19.77 -20.62 12.04
C THR A 33 18.48 -19.96 12.48
N HIS A 34 17.66 -20.71 13.25
CA HIS A 34 16.48 -20.15 13.92
C HIS A 34 16.93 -19.27 15.07
N LEU A 35 16.75 -17.97 14.95
CA LEU A 35 17.11 -16.98 15.96
C LEU A 35 16.03 -16.87 17.03
N TRP A 36 14.78 -17.05 16.65
CA TRP A 36 13.64 -16.93 17.53
C TRP A 36 12.42 -17.61 16.90
N ALA A 37 11.58 -18.23 17.71
CA ALA A 37 10.29 -18.80 17.32
C ALA A 37 9.30 -18.69 18.48
N GLN A 38 8.08 -18.25 18.20
CA GLN A 38 7.02 -18.14 19.19
C GLN A 38 5.65 -18.36 18.57
N ASN A 39 4.76 -19.00 19.33
CA ASN A 39 3.36 -19.18 18.99
C ASN A 39 2.49 -18.23 19.81
N TYR A 40 1.61 -17.52 19.11
CA TYR A 40 0.60 -16.66 19.72
C TYR A 40 -0.76 -17.27 19.49
N GLN A 41 -1.57 -17.28 20.54
CA GLN A 41 -2.98 -17.67 20.47
C GLN A 41 -3.78 -16.66 21.27
N ARG A 42 -4.71 -15.98 20.60
CA ARG A 42 -5.55 -14.94 21.18
C ARG A 42 -6.95 -15.03 20.58
N GLU A 43 -7.91 -14.42 21.25
CA GLU A 43 -9.23 -14.18 20.66
C GLU A 43 -9.15 -13.16 19.52
N LEU A 44 -10.08 -13.23 18.57
CA LEU A 44 -10.04 -12.36 17.37
C LEU A 44 -10.10 -10.87 17.72
N HIS A 45 -10.73 -10.49 18.84
CA HIS A 45 -10.76 -9.10 19.28
C HIS A 45 -9.40 -8.56 19.77
N ASP A 46 -8.46 -9.46 20.12
CA ASP A 46 -7.10 -9.09 20.55
C ASP A 46 -6.07 -9.13 19.40
N LEU A 47 -6.52 -9.35 18.16
CA LEU A 47 -5.63 -9.57 17.01
C LEU A 47 -4.70 -8.37 16.77
N LEU A 48 -5.23 -7.15 16.82
CA LEU A 48 -4.42 -5.93 16.63
C LEU A 48 -3.37 -5.76 17.73
N GLN A 49 -3.73 -6.06 18.97
CA GLN A 49 -2.78 -6.05 20.10
C GLN A 49 -1.69 -7.11 19.88
N MET A 50 -2.06 -8.30 19.44
CA MET A 50 -1.13 -9.38 19.15
C MET A 50 -0.18 -9.03 17.99
N GLU A 51 -0.66 -8.37 16.93
CA GLU A 51 0.18 -7.88 15.83
C GLU A 51 1.19 -6.85 16.32
N ASN A 52 0.80 -5.95 17.20
CA ASN A 52 1.69 -4.96 17.81
C ASN A 52 2.73 -5.59 18.74
N GLU A 53 2.33 -6.54 19.56
CA GLU A 53 3.24 -7.31 20.41
C GLU A 53 4.27 -8.05 19.55
N LEU A 54 3.81 -8.73 18.50
CA LEU A 54 4.65 -9.46 17.57
C LEU A 54 5.63 -8.52 16.83
N GLY A 55 5.15 -7.39 16.31
CA GLY A 55 5.98 -6.39 15.64
C GLY A 55 7.07 -5.85 16.58
N THR A 56 6.72 -5.57 17.82
CA THR A 56 7.67 -5.11 18.85
C THR A 56 8.76 -6.16 19.14
N VAL A 57 8.36 -7.41 19.31
CA VAL A 57 9.30 -8.51 19.60
C VAL A 57 10.23 -8.75 18.40
N ILE A 58 9.69 -8.78 17.16
CA ILE A 58 10.50 -8.95 15.95
C ILE A 58 11.50 -7.79 15.82
N ALA A 59 11.05 -6.53 15.99
CA ALA A 59 11.91 -5.37 15.91
C ALA A 59 13.05 -5.41 16.95
N GLN A 60 12.77 -5.85 18.18
CA GLN A 60 13.78 -6.04 19.23
C GLN A 60 14.81 -7.12 18.87
N GLN A 61 14.36 -8.23 18.27
CA GLN A 61 15.25 -9.33 17.89
C GLN A 61 16.14 -8.97 16.69
N VAL A 62 15.64 -8.17 15.75
CA VAL A 62 16.36 -7.78 14.52
C VAL A 62 17.34 -6.63 14.80
N GLN A 63 16.93 -5.61 15.55
CA GLN A 63 17.71 -4.38 15.75
C GLN A 63 18.42 -4.29 17.09
N GLY A 64 18.23 -5.25 17.98
CA GLY A 64 18.85 -5.33 19.29
C GLY A 64 18.21 -4.40 20.34
N ASN A 65 18.04 -3.12 20.07
CA ASN A 65 17.36 -2.18 20.98
C ASN A 65 16.59 -1.14 20.18
N LEU A 66 15.29 -1.05 20.42
CA LEU A 66 14.45 0.03 19.89
C LEU A 66 14.80 1.36 20.58
N THR A 67 14.89 2.42 19.80
CA THR A 67 15.02 3.77 20.37
C THR A 67 13.76 4.14 21.17
N PRO A 68 13.85 5.09 22.12
CA PRO A 68 12.67 5.58 22.84
C PRO A 68 11.56 6.06 21.90
N GLN A 69 11.91 6.71 20.79
CA GLN A 69 10.95 7.17 19.79
C GLN A 69 10.24 6.01 19.09
N GLN A 70 10.98 5.00 18.64
CA GLN A 70 10.40 3.80 18.01
C GLN A 70 9.45 3.05 18.97
N LYS A 71 9.78 2.99 20.28
CA LYS A 71 8.86 2.41 21.28
C LYS A 71 7.59 3.23 21.43
N VAL A 72 7.70 4.57 21.43
CA VAL A 72 6.54 5.48 21.46
C VAL A 72 5.69 5.30 20.22
N ASP A 73 6.27 5.19 19.04
CA ASP A 73 5.55 5.03 17.78
C ASP A 73 4.80 3.68 17.72
N LEU A 74 5.41 2.60 18.20
CA LEU A 74 4.76 1.30 18.39
C LEU A 74 3.65 1.32 19.46
N SER A 75 3.75 2.19 20.47
CA SER A 75 2.76 2.30 21.54
C SER A 75 1.63 3.29 21.24
N LYS A 76 1.74 4.11 20.19
CA LYS A 76 0.72 5.08 19.78
C LYS A 76 -0.57 4.45 19.24
N ASN A 77 -0.61 3.12 19.14
CA ASN A 77 -1.79 2.43 18.67
C ASN A 77 -2.95 2.66 19.62
N ARG A 78 -3.84 3.57 19.22
CA ARG A 78 -5.16 3.70 19.81
C ARG A 78 -5.87 2.33 19.73
N SER A 79 -6.54 1.95 20.80
CA SER A 79 -7.44 0.79 20.76
C SER A 79 -8.50 1.05 19.67
N VAL A 80 -8.42 0.31 18.58
CA VAL A 80 -9.42 0.29 17.51
C VAL A 80 -10.55 -0.64 17.95
N ASP A 81 -11.80 -0.29 17.62
CA ASP A 81 -12.92 -1.19 17.82
C ASP A 81 -12.66 -2.53 17.09
N PRO A 82 -12.74 -3.69 17.78
CA PRO A 82 -12.40 -4.99 17.17
C PRO A 82 -13.30 -5.34 15.97
N GLU A 83 -14.57 -4.95 15.99
CA GLU A 83 -15.49 -5.19 14.89
C GLU A 83 -15.13 -4.29 13.69
N ALA A 84 -14.74 -3.03 13.95
CA ALA A 84 -14.23 -2.13 12.92
C ALA A 84 -12.96 -2.69 12.27
N TYR A 85 -12.06 -3.27 13.05
CA TYR A 85 -10.83 -3.89 12.53
C TYR A 85 -11.13 -5.13 11.67
N ASP A 86 -12.06 -5.99 12.10
CA ASP A 86 -12.47 -7.17 11.30
C ASP A 86 -13.11 -6.75 9.96
N LEU A 87 -13.95 -5.70 9.98
CA LEU A 87 -14.53 -5.13 8.78
C LEU A 87 -13.44 -4.54 7.86
N TYR A 88 -12.45 -3.86 8.41
CA TYR A 88 -11.30 -3.36 7.65
C TYR A 88 -10.52 -4.51 6.98
N LEU A 89 -10.24 -5.60 7.70
CA LEU A 89 -9.56 -6.77 7.13
C LEU A 89 -10.36 -7.41 6.00
N LYS A 90 -11.69 -7.51 6.13
CA LYS A 90 -12.57 -7.94 5.03
C LYS A 90 -12.48 -6.99 3.84
N GLY A 91 -12.47 -5.68 4.09
CA GLY A 91 -12.26 -4.67 3.06
C GLY A 91 -10.95 -4.89 2.32
N ARG A 92 -9.83 -5.10 3.03
CA ARG A 92 -8.52 -5.41 2.44
C ARG A 92 -8.50 -6.71 1.66
N PHE A 93 -9.18 -7.74 2.14
CA PHE A 93 -9.31 -9.02 1.44
C PHE A 93 -9.95 -8.84 0.06
N TYR A 94 -11.08 -8.11 -0.01
CA TYR A 94 -11.76 -7.85 -1.27
C TYR A 94 -11.02 -6.86 -2.17
N TYR A 95 -10.35 -5.86 -1.59
CA TYR A 95 -9.49 -4.92 -2.31
C TYR A 95 -8.39 -5.62 -3.13
N ASN A 96 -7.83 -6.70 -2.61
CA ASN A 96 -6.77 -7.46 -3.27
C ASN A 96 -7.29 -8.42 -4.37
N GLN A 97 -8.60 -8.43 -4.65
CA GLN A 97 -9.19 -9.23 -5.72
C GLN A 97 -9.46 -8.36 -6.96
N PRO A 98 -8.82 -8.65 -8.12
CA PRO A 98 -8.89 -7.79 -9.31
C PRO A 98 -10.21 -8.01 -10.10
N ASN A 99 -11.36 -7.71 -9.49
CA ASN A 99 -12.66 -7.77 -10.16
C ASN A 99 -13.64 -6.69 -9.64
N PRO A 100 -14.63 -6.27 -10.47
CA PRO A 100 -15.56 -5.19 -10.14
C PRO A 100 -16.36 -5.41 -8.85
N ASP A 101 -16.86 -6.63 -8.65
CA ASP A 101 -17.75 -6.93 -7.53
C ASP A 101 -16.98 -6.95 -6.20
N ALA A 102 -15.77 -7.51 -6.20
CA ALA A 102 -14.91 -7.47 -5.04
C ALA A 102 -14.53 -6.03 -4.67
N MET A 103 -14.24 -5.17 -5.64
CA MET A 103 -13.94 -3.76 -5.38
C MET A 103 -15.13 -3.03 -4.74
N LYS A 104 -16.37 -3.28 -5.21
CA LYS A 104 -17.58 -2.73 -4.58
C LYS A 104 -17.78 -3.24 -3.16
N GLN A 105 -17.52 -4.54 -2.92
CA GLN A 105 -17.57 -5.11 -1.57
C GLN A 105 -16.51 -4.50 -0.65
N SER A 106 -15.29 -4.28 -1.14
CA SER A 106 -14.22 -3.59 -0.42
C SER A 106 -14.66 -2.23 0.07
N VAL A 107 -15.22 -1.38 -0.82
CA VAL A 107 -15.78 -0.07 -0.46
C VAL A 107 -16.84 -0.21 0.63
N GLY A 108 -17.78 -1.17 0.50
CA GLY A 108 -18.83 -1.41 1.49
C GLY A 108 -18.29 -1.79 2.88
N TYR A 109 -17.26 -2.63 2.93
CA TYR A 109 -16.64 -3.02 4.20
C TYR A 109 -15.85 -1.88 4.86
N PHE A 110 -15.11 -1.06 4.10
CA PHE A 110 -14.43 0.10 4.66
C PHE A 110 -15.43 1.14 5.20
N GLN A 111 -16.54 1.36 4.50
CA GLN A 111 -17.61 2.23 5.00
C GLN A 111 -18.23 1.72 6.31
N GLN A 112 -18.45 0.42 6.43
CA GLN A 112 -18.92 -0.21 7.67
C GLN A 112 -17.89 -0.07 8.79
N ALA A 113 -16.60 -0.26 8.51
CA ALA A 113 -15.52 -0.09 9.48
C ALA A 113 -15.50 1.36 10.01
N MET A 114 -15.61 2.36 9.12
CA MET A 114 -15.70 3.77 9.48
C MET A 114 -16.94 4.11 10.31
N ALA A 115 -18.09 3.45 10.04
CA ALA A 115 -19.30 3.64 10.82
C ALA A 115 -19.18 3.07 12.24
N LYS A 116 -18.44 1.97 12.42
CA LYS A 116 -18.16 1.36 13.71
C LYS A 116 -17.13 2.14 14.53
N ASP A 117 -16.03 2.55 13.91
CA ASP A 117 -15.02 3.42 14.53
C ASP A 117 -14.67 4.61 13.63
N PRO A 118 -15.34 5.77 13.81
CA PRO A 118 -15.09 6.98 13.03
C PRO A 118 -13.69 7.60 13.21
N TYR A 119 -12.91 7.04 14.13
CA TYR A 119 -11.55 7.50 14.39
C TYR A 119 -10.49 6.46 13.99
N PHE A 120 -10.84 5.48 13.19
CA PHE A 120 -9.93 4.47 12.66
C PHE A 120 -9.34 4.92 11.31
N PRO A 121 -8.12 5.51 11.26
CA PRO A 121 -7.60 6.14 10.05
C PRO A 121 -7.36 5.15 8.90
N LEU A 122 -6.96 3.90 9.18
CA LEU A 122 -6.73 2.90 8.13
C LEU A 122 -7.99 2.51 7.37
N ALA A 123 -9.18 2.60 7.97
CA ALA A 123 -10.44 2.37 7.26
C ALA A 123 -10.70 3.46 6.21
N TYR A 124 -10.35 4.71 6.52
CA TYR A 124 -10.41 5.82 5.56
C TYR A 124 -9.38 5.67 4.45
N VAL A 125 -8.14 5.26 4.78
CA VAL A 125 -7.13 4.96 3.75
C VAL A 125 -7.62 3.87 2.82
N GLY A 126 -8.11 2.74 3.35
CA GLY A 126 -8.64 1.65 2.53
C GLY A 126 -9.76 2.09 1.60
N LEU A 127 -10.65 2.98 2.06
CA LEU A 127 -11.71 3.56 1.23
C LEU A 127 -11.15 4.46 0.13
N ALA A 128 -10.15 5.31 0.44
CA ALA A 128 -9.49 6.17 -0.54
C ALA A 128 -8.78 5.33 -1.61
N ASP A 129 -8.03 4.30 -1.20
CA ASP A 129 -7.35 3.37 -2.11
C ASP A 129 -8.35 2.67 -3.04
N ALA A 130 -9.47 2.18 -2.50
CA ALA A 130 -10.49 1.50 -3.28
C ALA A 130 -11.14 2.42 -4.32
N TYR A 131 -11.32 3.70 -4.02
CA TYR A 131 -11.79 4.67 -5.00
C TYR A 131 -10.71 5.06 -6.02
N ASN A 132 -9.46 5.20 -5.62
CA ASN A 132 -8.33 5.54 -6.50
C ASN A 132 -8.13 4.50 -7.62
N ILE A 133 -8.39 3.22 -7.34
CA ILE A 133 -8.18 2.13 -8.32
C ILE A 133 -9.47 1.47 -8.82
N GLY A 134 -10.63 1.88 -8.29
CA GLY A 134 -11.91 1.25 -8.61
C GLY A 134 -12.29 1.29 -10.10
N ASN A 135 -11.84 2.33 -10.81
CA ASN A 135 -12.03 2.44 -12.26
C ASN A 135 -11.16 1.44 -13.05
N LEU A 136 -9.99 1.06 -12.54
CA LEU A 136 -9.09 0.11 -13.21
C LEU A 136 -9.71 -1.29 -13.31
N PHE A 137 -10.49 -1.65 -12.31
CA PHE A 137 -11.17 -2.95 -12.25
C PHE A 137 -12.63 -2.88 -12.74
N GLY A 138 -13.04 -1.76 -13.34
CA GLY A 138 -14.38 -1.59 -13.90
C GLY A 138 -15.51 -1.52 -12.87
N ALA A 139 -15.19 -1.28 -11.60
CA ALA A 139 -16.19 -1.17 -10.53
C ALA A 139 -16.99 0.14 -10.63
N TYR A 140 -16.32 1.21 -11.05
CA TYR A 140 -16.83 2.57 -11.17
C TYR A 140 -16.21 3.24 -12.40
N SER A 141 -16.84 4.30 -12.91
CA SER A 141 -16.17 5.19 -13.86
C SER A 141 -15.10 6.04 -13.14
N ALA A 142 -14.11 6.55 -13.87
CA ALA A 142 -13.09 7.43 -13.29
C ALA A 142 -13.71 8.69 -12.68
N ASP A 143 -14.63 9.33 -13.40
CA ASP A 143 -15.35 10.54 -12.96
C ASP A 143 -16.21 10.31 -11.70
N GLU A 144 -16.61 9.07 -11.47
CA GLU A 144 -17.38 8.70 -10.29
C GLU A 144 -16.51 8.39 -9.09
N SER A 145 -15.41 7.65 -9.26
CA SER A 145 -14.60 7.12 -8.16
C SER A 145 -13.51 8.07 -7.70
N LEU A 146 -12.73 8.65 -8.62
CA LEU A 146 -11.56 9.43 -8.25
C LEU A 146 -11.86 10.62 -7.33
N PRO A 147 -12.89 11.48 -7.58
CA PRO A 147 -13.18 12.58 -6.68
C PRO A 147 -13.63 12.13 -5.28
N LYS A 148 -14.13 10.89 -5.15
CA LYS A 148 -14.55 10.34 -3.86
C LYS A 148 -13.35 9.89 -2.99
N ALA A 149 -12.14 9.76 -3.55
CA ALA A 149 -10.95 9.37 -2.80
C ALA A 149 -10.41 10.49 -1.91
N LYS A 150 -10.59 11.76 -2.30
CA LYS A 150 -10.02 12.92 -1.60
C LYS A 150 -10.49 13.04 -0.15
N MET A 151 -11.79 12.98 0.07
CA MET A 151 -12.36 13.15 1.40
C MET A 151 -11.85 12.13 2.42
N PRO A 152 -11.87 10.81 2.13
CA PRO A 152 -11.36 9.83 3.08
C PRO A 152 -9.83 9.96 3.26
N ALA A 153 -9.04 10.21 2.22
CA ALA A 153 -7.60 10.43 2.38
C ALA A 153 -7.30 11.63 3.30
N THR A 154 -7.97 12.76 3.09
CA THR A 154 -7.84 13.96 3.93
C THR A 154 -8.29 13.69 5.37
N LYS A 155 -9.38 12.91 5.56
CA LYS A 155 -9.86 12.54 6.90
C LYS A 155 -8.88 11.64 7.63
N ALA A 156 -8.26 10.68 6.93
CA ALA A 156 -7.21 9.84 7.50
C ALA A 156 -6.04 10.69 8.03
N LEU A 157 -5.56 11.66 7.23
CA LEU A 157 -4.50 12.59 7.62
C LEU A 157 -4.89 13.50 8.79
N ALA A 158 -6.16 13.91 8.87
CA ALA A 158 -6.65 14.68 10.01
C ALA A 158 -6.71 13.87 11.31
N LEU A 159 -6.86 12.54 11.21
CA LEU A 159 -6.83 11.61 12.35
C LEU A 159 -5.40 11.23 12.74
N ASP A 160 -4.54 11.01 11.74
CA ASP A 160 -3.13 10.69 11.91
C ASP A 160 -2.30 11.23 10.75
N SER A 161 -1.65 12.38 10.97
CA SER A 161 -0.78 13.04 10.00
C SER A 161 0.58 12.34 9.80
N SER A 162 0.88 11.28 10.55
CA SER A 162 2.08 10.47 10.39
C SER A 162 1.86 9.19 9.60
N LEU A 163 0.66 8.97 9.08
CA LEU A 163 0.29 7.77 8.34
C LEU A 163 0.75 7.87 6.89
N ALA A 164 1.81 7.14 6.54
CA ALA A 164 2.40 7.14 5.20
C ALA A 164 1.40 6.76 4.10
N GLU A 165 0.55 5.79 4.39
CA GLU A 165 -0.49 5.29 3.49
C GLU A 165 -1.52 6.37 3.13
N ALA A 166 -1.86 7.24 4.09
CA ALA A 166 -2.82 8.33 3.86
C ALA A 166 -2.23 9.41 2.93
N HIS A 167 -0.93 9.74 3.08
CA HIS A 167 -0.23 10.63 2.17
C HIS A 167 -0.16 10.05 0.76
N ALA A 168 0.15 8.76 0.60
CA ALA A 168 0.18 8.10 -0.70
C ALA A 168 -1.20 8.06 -1.36
N ALA A 169 -2.27 7.78 -0.61
CA ALA A 169 -3.64 7.76 -1.13
C ALA A 169 -4.10 9.15 -1.61
N LEU A 170 -3.74 10.21 -0.87
CA LEU A 170 -4.01 11.59 -1.29
C LEU A 170 -3.22 11.98 -2.54
N ALA A 171 -1.93 11.60 -2.60
CA ALA A 171 -1.08 11.86 -3.76
C ALA A 171 -1.62 11.20 -5.04
N MET A 172 -2.16 9.98 -4.93
CA MET A 172 -2.80 9.31 -6.06
C MET A 172 -4.03 10.07 -6.57
N GLU A 173 -4.89 10.54 -5.68
CA GLU A 173 -6.06 11.35 -6.08
C GLU A 173 -5.63 12.64 -6.76
N MET A 174 -4.69 13.40 -6.16
CA MET A 174 -4.17 14.65 -6.72
C MET A 174 -3.57 14.44 -8.12
N SER A 175 -2.84 13.34 -8.34
CA SER A 175 -2.23 13.04 -9.65
C SER A 175 -3.23 12.54 -10.69
N HIS A 176 -4.22 11.73 -10.31
CA HIS A 176 -5.13 11.08 -11.26
C HIS A 176 -6.39 11.90 -11.57
N TYR A 177 -6.84 12.71 -10.63
CA TYR A 177 -8.05 13.51 -10.79
C TYR A 177 -7.79 15.00 -10.91
N GLU A 178 -6.99 15.57 -10.01
CA GLU A 178 -6.70 17.02 -10.03
C GLU A 178 -5.58 17.36 -11.03
N PHE A 179 -4.77 16.38 -11.46
CA PHE A 179 -3.57 16.58 -12.28
C PHE A 179 -2.54 17.54 -11.63
N ASP A 180 -2.62 17.70 -10.30
CA ASP A 180 -1.62 18.42 -9.51
C ASP A 180 -0.41 17.53 -9.20
N PHE A 181 0.44 17.34 -10.21
CA PHE A 181 1.66 16.54 -10.05
C PHE A 181 2.65 17.14 -9.04
N SER A 182 2.64 18.47 -8.87
CA SER A 182 3.51 19.13 -7.90
C SER A 182 3.08 18.87 -6.46
N GLY A 183 1.79 18.93 -6.18
CA GLY A 183 1.22 18.57 -4.90
C GLY A 183 1.37 17.08 -4.61
N ALA A 184 1.03 16.23 -5.60
CA ALA A 184 1.16 14.79 -5.50
C ALA A 184 2.61 14.36 -5.19
N GLN A 185 3.60 14.98 -5.84
CA GLN A 185 5.02 14.72 -5.55
C GLN A 185 5.37 14.98 -4.08
N LYS A 186 4.90 16.08 -3.50
CA LYS A 186 5.16 16.40 -2.09
C LYS A 186 4.57 15.35 -1.16
N GLU A 187 3.34 14.93 -1.43
CA GLU A 187 2.65 13.92 -0.64
C GLU A 187 3.30 12.55 -0.77
N PHE A 188 3.71 12.11 -1.98
CA PHE A 188 4.45 10.86 -2.16
C PHE A 188 5.81 10.89 -1.43
N LEU A 189 6.57 11.98 -1.55
CA LEU A 189 7.85 12.11 -0.85
C LEU A 189 7.65 12.10 0.67
N ARG A 190 6.56 12.72 1.16
CA ARG A 190 6.22 12.65 2.59
C ARG A 190 5.87 11.24 3.03
N ALA A 191 5.13 10.47 2.24
CA ALA A 191 4.86 9.06 2.51
C ALA A 191 6.15 8.23 2.60
N ILE A 192 7.08 8.42 1.67
CA ILE A 192 8.37 7.72 1.64
C ILE A 192 9.27 8.14 2.81
N GLU A 193 9.24 9.42 3.21
CA GLU A 193 9.95 9.91 4.40
C GLU A 193 9.42 9.27 5.69
N LEU A 194 8.10 9.20 5.84
CA LEU A 194 7.44 8.59 7.01
C LEU A 194 7.67 7.09 7.09
N ASN A 195 7.68 6.40 5.95
CA ASN A 195 7.95 4.97 5.87
C ASN A 195 8.85 4.64 4.67
N SER A 196 10.16 4.63 4.89
CA SER A 196 11.16 4.34 3.85
C SER A 196 11.07 2.90 3.28
N ASN A 197 10.37 2.00 3.96
CA ASN A 197 10.15 0.63 3.51
C ASN A 197 8.80 0.45 2.78
N PHE A 198 8.06 1.53 2.53
CA PHE A 198 6.78 1.48 1.85
C PHE A 198 6.98 1.37 0.33
N ALA A 199 7.37 0.16 -0.11
CA ALA A 199 7.71 -0.13 -1.50
C ALA A 199 6.60 0.24 -2.50
N ILE A 200 5.33 0.06 -2.13
CA ILE A 200 4.20 0.39 -3.00
C ILE A 200 4.08 1.90 -3.25
N ALA A 201 4.39 2.75 -2.27
CA ALA A 201 4.39 4.21 -2.45
C ALA A 201 5.45 4.65 -3.46
N GLN A 202 6.63 4.00 -3.49
CA GLN A 202 7.68 4.30 -4.46
C GLN A 202 7.23 3.96 -5.89
N VAL A 203 6.56 2.82 -6.08
CA VAL A 203 6.00 2.45 -7.39
C VAL A 203 4.87 3.38 -7.79
N GLN A 204 3.97 3.72 -6.89
CA GLN A 204 2.88 4.67 -7.13
C GLN A 204 3.43 6.06 -7.51
N TYR A 205 4.45 6.56 -6.78
CA TYR A 205 5.13 7.81 -7.10
C TYR A 205 5.73 7.79 -8.52
N SER A 206 6.42 6.70 -8.85
CA SER A 206 6.97 6.50 -10.18
C SER A 206 5.92 6.57 -11.28
N LEU A 207 4.82 5.81 -11.14
CA LEU A 207 3.78 5.65 -12.16
C LEU A 207 2.84 6.84 -12.24
N SER A 208 2.42 7.37 -11.10
CA SER A 208 1.33 8.35 -11.02
C SER A 208 1.85 9.79 -11.07
N CYS A 209 3.14 10.00 -10.83
CA CYS A 209 3.71 11.35 -10.79
C CYS A 209 4.91 11.51 -11.74
N LEU A 210 6.01 10.76 -11.54
CA LEU A 210 7.24 10.96 -12.28
C LEU A 210 7.09 10.64 -13.79
N ALA A 211 6.47 9.50 -14.13
CA ALA A 211 6.30 9.10 -15.52
C ALA A 211 5.41 10.07 -16.31
N PRO A 212 4.24 10.53 -15.81
CA PRO A 212 3.44 11.57 -16.47
C PRO A 212 4.16 12.91 -16.63
N MET A 213 5.06 13.27 -15.69
CA MET A 213 5.90 14.46 -15.81
C MET A 213 7.06 14.32 -16.81
N GLY A 214 7.25 13.15 -17.42
CA GLY A 214 8.36 12.86 -18.32
C GLY A 214 9.69 12.56 -17.62
N LEU A 215 9.71 12.45 -16.28
CA LEU A 215 10.89 12.18 -15.46
C LEU A 215 11.18 10.68 -15.40
N MET A 216 11.43 10.09 -16.58
CA MET A 216 11.50 8.63 -16.75
C MET A 216 12.71 7.99 -16.08
N ALA A 217 13.84 8.69 -15.99
CA ALA A 217 15.04 8.17 -15.34
C ALA A 217 14.81 8.03 -13.82
N GLU A 218 14.17 9.02 -13.23
CA GLU A 218 13.77 9.05 -11.82
C GLU A 218 12.70 7.98 -11.55
N ALA A 219 11.70 7.85 -12.43
CA ALA A 219 10.68 6.82 -12.33
C ALA A 219 11.27 5.40 -12.29
N VAL A 220 12.24 5.10 -13.16
CA VAL A 220 12.95 3.83 -13.16
C VAL A 220 13.78 3.64 -11.89
N ALA A 221 14.39 4.70 -11.37
CA ALA A 221 15.17 4.63 -10.13
C ALA A 221 14.27 4.29 -8.92
N GLU A 222 13.09 4.91 -8.79
CA GLU A 222 12.15 4.61 -7.71
C GLU A 222 11.61 3.18 -7.82
N ASN A 223 11.32 2.69 -9.02
CA ASN A 223 10.90 1.31 -9.22
C ASN A 223 11.98 0.29 -8.80
N LYS A 224 13.26 0.58 -9.06
CA LYS A 224 14.35 -0.29 -8.61
C LYS A 224 14.42 -0.34 -7.09
N LYS A 225 14.27 0.79 -6.40
CA LYS A 225 14.21 0.83 -4.93
C LYS A 225 13.05 -0.01 -4.40
N ALA A 226 11.88 0.11 -5.01
CA ALA A 226 10.72 -0.70 -4.62
C ALA A 226 10.98 -2.20 -4.73
N LEU A 227 11.64 -2.65 -5.83
CA LEU A 227 12.03 -4.05 -5.99
C LEU A 227 13.11 -4.52 -4.99
N GLU A 228 14.02 -3.64 -4.61
CA GLU A 228 15.01 -3.97 -3.57
C GLU A 228 14.35 -4.16 -2.20
N LEU A 229 13.24 -3.46 -1.93
CA LEU A 229 12.48 -3.58 -0.70
C LEU A 229 11.57 -4.83 -0.70
N ASP A 230 10.90 -5.12 -1.81
CA ASP A 230 10.00 -6.27 -1.93
C ASP A 230 10.11 -6.93 -3.32
N PRO A 231 11.13 -7.77 -3.54
CA PRO A 231 11.40 -8.38 -4.83
C PRO A 231 10.37 -9.45 -5.24
N LEU A 232 9.60 -9.98 -4.30
CA LEU A 232 8.63 -11.04 -4.54
C LEU A 232 7.19 -10.52 -4.70
N SER A 233 6.96 -9.24 -4.53
CA SER A 233 5.64 -8.64 -4.69
C SER A 233 5.16 -8.72 -6.13
N LEU A 234 4.09 -9.48 -6.36
CA LEU A 234 3.44 -9.56 -7.68
C LEU A 234 2.92 -8.19 -8.12
N THR A 235 2.41 -7.39 -7.19
CA THR A 235 1.89 -6.05 -7.46
C THR A 235 3.00 -5.12 -7.96
N ILE A 236 4.14 -5.07 -7.27
CA ILE A 236 5.28 -4.23 -7.66
C ILE A 236 5.82 -4.68 -9.02
N ASN A 237 6.00 -5.98 -9.22
CA ASN A 237 6.48 -6.51 -10.49
C ASN A 237 5.52 -6.21 -11.66
N ALA A 238 4.20 -6.30 -11.45
CA ALA A 238 3.20 -5.97 -12.46
C ALA A 238 3.21 -4.46 -12.80
N LEU A 239 3.26 -3.60 -11.79
CA LEU A 239 3.32 -2.15 -11.97
C LEU A 239 4.62 -1.71 -12.66
N MET A 240 5.76 -2.36 -12.37
CA MET A 240 7.01 -2.14 -13.12
C MET A 240 6.92 -2.53 -14.58
N ALA A 241 6.28 -3.65 -14.90
CA ALA A 241 6.06 -4.04 -16.30
C ALA A 241 5.30 -2.94 -17.06
N THR A 242 4.34 -2.28 -16.41
CA THR A 242 3.61 -1.14 -16.96
C THR A 242 4.55 0.03 -17.26
N ASN A 243 5.46 0.38 -16.37
CA ASN A 243 6.45 1.44 -16.60
C ASN A 243 7.40 1.12 -17.77
N ILE A 244 7.87 -0.13 -17.86
CA ILE A 244 8.75 -0.57 -18.95
C ILE A 244 8.01 -0.49 -20.30
N CYS A 245 6.76 -0.90 -20.33
CA CYS A 245 5.90 -0.79 -21.51
C CYS A 245 5.73 0.69 -21.96
N TRP A 246 5.48 1.58 -21.01
CA TRP A 246 5.39 3.02 -21.24
C TRP A 246 6.68 3.60 -21.83
N LEU A 247 7.83 3.22 -21.26
CA LEU A 247 9.16 3.61 -21.76
C LEU A 247 9.40 3.14 -23.19
N ALA A 248 9.01 1.92 -23.52
CA ALA A 248 9.16 1.36 -24.87
C ALA A 248 8.30 2.12 -25.89
N ILE A 249 7.08 2.51 -25.50
CA ILE A 249 6.15 3.26 -26.35
C ILE A 249 6.65 4.70 -26.58
N THR A 250 7.16 5.36 -25.54
CA THR A 250 7.60 6.76 -25.63
C THR A 250 8.95 6.94 -26.33
N LYS A 251 9.82 5.91 -26.32
CA LYS A 251 11.12 5.93 -27.00
C LYS A 251 11.06 5.59 -28.50
N ASN A 252 9.93 5.09 -28.99
CA ASN A 252 9.82 4.75 -30.41
C ASN A 252 9.41 5.99 -31.23
N PRO A 253 10.30 6.56 -32.05
CA PRO A 253 10.03 7.80 -32.83
C PRO A 253 8.95 7.59 -33.90
N THR A 254 8.55 6.36 -34.21
CA THR A 254 7.46 6.04 -35.14
C THR A 254 6.09 6.16 -34.50
N ASN A 255 6.00 6.10 -33.17
CA ASN A 255 4.80 6.40 -32.44
C ASN A 255 4.68 7.91 -32.31
N ASN A 256 4.01 8.53 -33.27
CA ASN A 256 3.71 9.97 -33.30
C ASN A 256 2.67 10.33 -32.24
N ILE A 257 2.94 9.93 -30.99
CA ILE A 257 2.20 10.35 -29.81
C ILE A 257 2.71 11.76 -29.53
N GLY A 258 1.97 12.73 -30.07
CA GLY A 258 2.35 14.17 -30.05
C GLY A 258 2.75 14.64 -28.65
N THR A 259 3.46 15.77 -28.63
CA THR A 259 3.90 16.49 -27.43
C THR A 259 2.80 16.57 -26.36
N PRO A 260 3.15 16.69 -25.06
CA PRO A 260 2.24 16.61 -23.90
C PRO A 260 0.98 17.48 -23.93
N SER A 261 0.92 18.47 -24.83
CA SER A 261 -0.21 19.38 -25.01
C SER A 261 -1.47 18.76 -25.66
N ARG A 262 -1.45 17.50 -26.05
CA ARG A 262 -2.56 16.79 -26.72
C ARG A 262 -2.99 15.49 -26.02
N TRP A 263 -2.68 15.35 -24.75
CA TRP A 263 -3.10 14.19 -23.98
C TRP A 263 -4.62 14.27 -23.72
N ILE A 264 -5.38 13.55 -24.54
CA ILE A 264 -6.64 12.98 -24.04
C ILE A 264 -6.23 12.10 -22.88
N PRO A 265 -6.90 12.15 -21.72
CA PRO A 265 -6.59 11.26 -20.60
C PRO A 265 -6.98 9.83 -20.95
N ILE A 266 -6.20 9.22 -21.82
CA ILE A 266 -6.18 7.77 -21.95
C ILE A 266 -5.41 7.34 -20.71
N SER A 267 -6.15 6.86 -19.72
CA SER A 267 -5.56 6.24 -18.54
C SER A 267 -4.33 5.44 -18.99
N PRO A 268 -3.15 5.60 -18.39
CA PRO A 268 -1.95 4.81 -18.72
C PRO A 268 -2.21 3.31 -18.78
N TRP A 269 -3.25 2.87 -18.10
CA TRP A 269 -3.76 1.51 -18.02
C TRP A 269 -4.51 1.03 -19.26
N ALA A 270 -5.12 1.92 -20.03
CA ALA A 270 -5.85 1.55 -21.26
C ALA A 270 -4.91 1.04 -22.38
N ILE A 271 -3.61 1.34 -22.28
CA ILE A 271 -2.63 0.96 -23.32
C ILE A 271 -2.03 -0.43 -23.04
N CYS A 272 -2.02 -0.89 -21.77
CA CYS A 272 -1.45 -2.19 -21.40
C CYS A 272 -2.50 -3.30 -21.22
N THR A 273 -3.77 -3.05 -21.45
CA THR A 273 -4.81 -4.09 -21.51
C THR A 273 -4.87 -4.76 -22.88
N PHE A 274 -3.73 -5.11 -23.49
CA PHE A 274 -3.74 -6.14 -24.52
C PHE A 274 -3.81 -7.51 -23.84
N PRO A 275 -4.70 -8.38 -24.31
CA PRO A 275 -4.92 -9.66 -23.69
C PRO A 275 -3.67 -10.52 -23.84
N PHE A 276 -3.09 -10.95 -22.74
CA PHE A 276 -2.31 -12.18 -22.75
C PHE A 276 -3.30 -13.32 -22.88
N PHE A 277 -3.48 -13.81 -24.09
CA PHE A 277 -3.89 -15.17 -24.35
C PHE A 277 -2.67 -16.06 -24.43
#